data_7bfa61be3d00cfef8754c55756e6d77d
#
_entry.id   7bfa61be3d00cfef8754c55756e6d77d
#
_cell.length_a   1.000
_cell.length_b   1.000
_cell.length_c   1.000
_cell.angle_alpha   90.00
_cell.angle_beta   90.00
_cell.angle_gamma   90.00
#
_symmetry.space_group_name_H-M   'P 1'
#
loop_
_entity.id
_entity.type
_entity.pdbx_description
1 polymer ?
#
loop_
_entity_poly.entity_id
_entity_poly.type
_entity_poly.pdbx_seq_one_letter_code
_entity_poly.pdbx_strand_id
1 'polypeptide(L)'
;MILCSCEDTRLDGMSPDTIYIIQDRVQEVFVNRRDYADFTISVYKSGLGETAGKVRLEVDPSVLDAYNSEHGSSMELLDELCYSLSRTSKNFKPQTVSFNCSVTIDGAILAMSSKVGEKNYAIPIKVVSENPGLTVQEDKSTILIIPVLE
;
A
#
# COMPACT_ATOMS: atom_id res chain seq x y z
N MET A 1 -27.26 -32.44 10.44
CA MET A 1 -26.78 -32.49 9.09
C MET A 1 -26.59 -31.15 8.49
N ILE A 2 -27.65 -30.43 8.34
CA ILE A 2 -27.61 -29.10 7.77
C ILE A 2 -26.73 -28.13 8.56
N LEU A 3 -26.71 -28.34 9.88
CA LEU A 3 -25.88 -27.49 10.72
C LEU A 3 -24.41 -27.60 10.42
N CYS A 4 -23.94 -28.83 10.16
CA CYS A 4 -22.54 -29.00 9.82
C CYS A 4 -22.20 -28.30 8.49
N SER A 5 -23.10 -28.44 7.53
CA SER A 5 -22.91 -27.78 6.26
C SER A 5 -22.86 -26.25 6.41
N CYS A 6 -23.70 -25.71 7.26
CA CYS A 6 -23.72 -24.28 7.50
C CYS A 6 -22.42 -23.81 8.15
N GLU A 7 -21.90 -24.57 9.08
CA GLU A 7 -20.62 -24.23 9.71
C GLU A 7 -19.48 -24.31 8.71
N ASP A 8 -19.47 -25.35 7.90
CA ASP A 8 -18.46 -25.50 6.88
C ASP A 8 -18.49 -24.36 5.89
N THR A 9 -19.69 -23.96 5.47
CA THR A 9 -19.86 -22.85 4.55
C THR A 9 -19.35 -21.56 5.15
N ARG A 10 -19.63 -21.36 6.42
CA ARG A 10 -19.17 -20.16 7.10
C ARG A 10 -17.66 -20.11 7.23
N LEU A 11 -17.05 -21.24 7.55
CA LEU A 11 -15.60 -21.33 7.61
C LEU A 11 -14.98 -21.14 6.25
N ASP A 12 -15.60 -21.69 5.22
CA ASP A 12 -15.11 -21.50 3.87
C ASP A 12 -15.12 -20.03 3.45
N GLY A 13 -16.16 -19.31 3.83
CA GLY A 13 -16.23 -17.89 3.55
C GLY A 13 -15.20 -17.06 4.30
N MET A 14 -14.69 -17.59 5.40
CA MET A 14 -13.69 -16.91 6.22
C MET A 14 -12.29 -17.48 6.05
N SER A 15 -12.17 -18.65 5.41
CA SER A 15 -10.91 -19.37 5.44
C SER A 15 -9.79 -18.80 4.60
N PRO A 16 -10.03 -18.20 3.41
CA PRO A 16 -8.89 -17.64 2.70
C PRO A 16 -8.34 -16.46 3.47
N ASP A 17 -7.09 -16.55 3.87
CA ASP A 17 -6.41 -15.39 4.43
C ASP A 17 -6.15 -14.40 3.30
N THR A 18 -6.42 -13.13 3.56
CA THR A 18 -6.22 -12.10 2.57
C THR A 18 -5.36 -11.00 3.14
N ILE A 19 -4.64 -10.33 2.24
CA ILE A 19 -3.76 -9.22 2.58
C ILE A 19 -4.38 -7.95 2.04
N TYR A 20 -4.30 -6.88 2.80
CA TYR A 20 -4.78 -5.58 2.35
C TYR A 20 -4.01 -4.45 3.02
N ILE A 21 -4.07 -3.27 2.40
CA ILE A 21 -3.48 -2.06 2.95
C ILE A 21 -4.58 -1.30 3.69
N ILE A 22 -4.34 -0.96 4.96
CA ILE A 22 -5.32 -0.22 5.77
C ILE A 22 -5.57 1.16 5.20
N GLN A 23 -4.50 1.87 4.83
CA GLN A 23 -4.57 3.25 4.33
C GLN A 23 -4.73 3.29 2.81
N ASP A 24 -5.48 2.38 2.24
CA ASP A 24 -5.66 2.30 0.79
C ASP A 24 -6.20 3.61 0.19
N ARG A 25 -6.23 3.67 -1.15
CA ARG A 25 -6.71 4.82 -1.92
C ARG A 25 -5.68 5.94 -1.97
N VAL A 26 -6.14 7.18 -1.83
CA VAL A 26 -5.29 8.36 -1.98
C VAL A 26 -5.01 8.97 -0.63
N GLN A 27 -3.73 9.21 -0.35
CA GLN A 27 -3.29 9.81 0.90
C GLN A 27 -2.42 11.01 0.58
N GLU A 28 -2.82 12.19 1.05
CA GLU A 28 -2.01 13.39 0.94
C GLU A 28 -1.12 13.50 2.16
N VAL A 29 0.17 13.75 1.93
CA VAL A 29 1.15 13.88 2.99
C VAL A 29 1.79 15.26 2.89
N PHE A 30 1.61 16.06 3.92
CA PHE A 30 2.17 17.42 3.95
C PHE A 30 3.64 17.37 4.35
N VAL A 31 4.48 17.99 3.54
CA VAL A 31 5.93 17.94 3.71
C VAL A 31 6.47 19.35 3.82
N ASN A 32 7.27 19.60 4.87
CA ASN A 32 7.95 20.88 5.05
C ASN A 32 9.23 20.90 4.20
N ARG A 33 9.51 22.04 3.56
CA ARG A 33 10.69 22.21 2.68
C ARG A 33 12.02 21.93 3.35
N ARG A 34 12.09 22.01 4.65
CA ARG A 34 13.33 21.86 5.40
C ARG A 34 13.38 20.62 6.24
N ASP A 35 12.42 19.72 6.07
CA ASP A 35 12.24 18.61 6.96
C ASP A 35 11.88 17.34 6.20
N TYR A 36 11.77 16.26 6.93
CA TYR A 36 11.27 15.00 6.40
C TYR A 36 9.84 14.79 6.85
N ALA A 37 9.07 14.09 6.06
CA ALA A 37 7.73 13.66 6.45
C ALA A 37 7.67 12.15 6.39
N ASP A 38 7.11 11.53 7.41
CA ASP A 38 6.93 10.08 7.46
C ASP A 38 5.46 9.74 7.31
N PHE A 39 5.18 8.72 6.52
CA PHE A 39 3.86 8.14 6.40
C PHE A 39 3.97 6.63 6.54
N THR A 40 3.15 6.04 7.40
CA THR A 40 3.19 4.61 7.66
C THR A 40 2.12 3.89 6.86
N ILE A 41 2.55 2.92 6.05
CA ILE A 41 1.66 2.01 5.36
C ILE A 41 1.55 0.75 6.22
N SER A 42 0.33 0.36 6.57
CA SER A 42 0.08 -0.83 7.36
C SER A 42 -0.57 -1.90 6.50
N VAL A 43 0.06 -3.06 6.43
CA VAL A 43 -0.43 -4.21 5.67
C VAL A 43 -0.93 -5.24 6.67
N TYR A 44 -2.18 -5.65 6.51
CA TYR A 44 -2.83 -6.60 7.43
C TYR A 44 -3.21 -7.88 6.72
N LYS A 45 -3.22 -8.94 7.52
CA LYS A 45 -3.72 -10.25 7.10
C LYS A 45 -5.02 -10.52 7.84
N SER A 46 -6.08 -10.79 7.09
CA SER A 46 -7.39 -11.15 7.64
C SER A 46 -7.69 -12.62 7.33
N GLY A 47 -8.77 -13.13 7.90
CA GLY A 47 -9.18 -14.51 7.76
C GLY A 47 -8.87 -15.27 9.02
N LEU A 48 -8.59 -16.56 8.89
CA LEU A 48 -8.25 -17.38 10.05
C LEU A 48 -6.83 -17.13 10.56
N GLY A 49 -6.00 -16.49 9.75
CA GLY A 49 -4.70 -16.04 10.20
C GLY A 49 -3.60 -17.09 10.22
N GLU A 50 -3.79 -18.22 9.55
CA GLU A 50 -2.86 -19.31 9.64
C GLU A 50 -1.96 -19.50 8.42
N THR A 51 -2.17 -18.71 7.38
CA THR A 51 -1.40 -18.86 6.14
C THR A 51 -0.09 -18.08 6.25
N ALA A 52 1.00 -18.74 5.91
CA ALA A 52 2.31 -18.12 5.84
C ALA A 52 2.63 -17.74 4.41
N GLY A 53 3.56 -16.80 4.23
CA GLY A 53 4.00 -16.43 2.90
C GLY A 53 4.70 -15.09 2.90
N LYS A 54 5.42 -14.83 1.81
CA LYS A 54 6.11 -13.57 1.66
C LYS A 54 5.19 -12.54 1.01
N VAL A 55 5.11 -11.39 1.63
CA VAL A 55 4.33 -10.25 1.14
C VAL A 55 5.27 -9.07 0.95
N ARG A 56 5.11 -8.34 -0.13
CA ARG A 56 5.96 -7.19 -0.41
C ARG A 56 5.15 -6.02 -0.95
N LEU A 57 5.72 -4.85 -0.77
CA LEU A 57 5.23 -3.62 -1.35
C LEU A 57 6.15 -3.24 -2.51
N GLU A 58 5.56 -2.76 -3.58
CA GLU A 58 6.36 -2.28 -4.71
C GLU A 58 5.75 -1.01 -5.28
N VAL A 59 6.61 -0.16 -5.82
CA VAL A 59 6.17 1.02 -6.55
C VAL A 59 5.75 0.54 -7.94
N ASP A 60 4.48 0.74 -8.27
CA ASP A 60 3.90 0.28 -9.52
C ASP A 60 3.31 1.44 -10.31
N PRO A 61 4.00 1.90 -11.36
CA PRO A 61 3.51 3.02 -12.15
C PRO A 61 2.13 2.80 -12.78
N SER A 62 1.74 1.53 -13.01
CA SER A 62 0.44 1.25 -13.59
C SER A 62 -0.71 1.67 -12.68
N VAL A 63 -0.48 1.70 -11.36
CA VAL A 63 -1.47 2.19 -10.40
C VAL A 63 -1.73 3.68 -10.64
N LEU A 64 -0.68 4.43 -10.88
CA LEU A 64 -0.79 5.86 -11.16
C LEU A 64 -1.47 6.11 -12.51
N ASP A 65 -1.10 5.32 -13.52
CA ASP A 65 -1.71 5.46 -14.85
C ASP A 65 -3.21 5.19 -14.78
N ALA A 66 -3.63 4.18 -14.05
CA ALA A 66 -5.04 3.86 -13.88
C ALA A 66 -5.78 4.99 -13.16
N TYR A 67 -5.17 5.56 -12.13
CA TYR A 67 -5.76 6.67 -11.40
C TYR A 67 -5.92 7.90 -12.31
N ASN A 68 -4.87 8.24 -13.06
CA ASN A 68 -4.91 9.37 -13.97
C ASN A 68 -6.00 9.21 -15.02
N SER A 69 -6.14 8.00 -15.56
CA SER A 69 -7.15 7.70 -16.56
C SER A 69 -8.56 7.85 -15.98
N GLU A 70 -8.77 7.34 -14.78
CA GLU A 70 -10.08 7.38 -14.14
C GLU A 70 -10.51 8.78 -13.73
N HIS A 71 -9.56 9.62 -13.31
CA HIS A 71 -9.85 10.95 -12.76
C HIS A 71 -9.54 12.09 -13.73
N GLY A 72 -9.07 11.78 -14.93
CA GLY A 72 -8.70 12.81 -15.88
C GLY A 72 -7.54 13.67 -15.43
N SER A 73 -6.66 13.11 -14.60
CA SER A 73 -5.49 13.82 -14.08
C SER A 73 -4.24 13.41 -14.85
N SER A 74 -3.13 14.11 -14.59
CA SER A 74 -1.86 13.87 -15.28
C SER A 74 -0.69 13.89 -14.30
N MET A 75 -0.88 13.29 -13.13
CA MET A 75 0.19 13.20 -12.16
C MET A 75 1.33 12.34 -12.66
N GLU A 76 2.53 12.69 -12.24
CA GLU A 76 3.74 11.98 -12.61
C GLU A 76 4.30 11.22 -11.42
N LEU A 77 5.06 10.19 -11.71
CA LEU A 77 5.73 9.40 -10.69
C LEU A 77 6.77 10.27 -9.98
N LEU A 78 6.72 10.28 -8.65
CA LEU A 78 7.72 11.01 -7.87
C LEU A 78 9.08 10.33 -8.03
N ASP A 79 10.13 11.13 -8.20
CA ASP A 79 11.49 10.63 -8.32
C ASP A 79 11.88 9.89 -7.04
N GLU A 80 12.49 8.74 -7.20
CA GLU A 80 12.88 7.90 -6.06
C GLU A 80 13.93 8.55 -5.16
N LEU A 81 14.61 9.60 -5.63
CA LEU A 81 15.52 10.37 -4.80
C LEU A 81 14.80 11.19 -3.73
N CYS A 82 13.50 11.43 -3.91
CA CYS A 82 12.71 12.24 -2.99
C CYS A 82 12.22 11.46 -1.78
N TYR A 83 12.26 10.14 -1.80
CA TYR A 83 11.67 9.34 -0.73
C TYR A 83 12.38 8.00 -0.56
N SER A 84 12.09 7.36 0.57
CA SER A 84 12.60 6.01 0.84
C SER A 84 11.55 5.20 1.58
N LEU A 85 11.63 3.88 1.44
CA LEU A 85 10.76 2.93 2.12
C LEU A 85 11.59 2.15 3.12
N SER A 86 11.12 2.09 4.37
CA SER A 86 11.89 1.44 5.45
C SER A 86 11.92 -0.08 5.31
N ARG A 87 10.82 -0.66 4.84
CA ARG A 87 10.69 -2.11 4.73
C ARG A 87 9.71 -2.42 3.62
N THR A 88 10.18 -3.14 2.62
CA THR A 88 9.34 -3.43 1.46
C THR A 88 8.79 -4.85 1.45
N SER A 89 9.23 -5.71 2.38
CA SER A 89 8.73 -7.08 2.42
C SER A 89 8.73 -7.64 3.82
N LYS A 90 7.91 -8.66 4.02
CA LYS A 90 7.81 -9.40 5.27
C LYS A 90 7.44 -10.84 4.98
N ASN A 91 8.12 -11.76 5.63
CA ASN A 91 7.71 -13.16 5.63
C ASN A 91 6.67 -13.34 6.73
N PHE A 92 5.42 -13.53 6.32
CA PHE A 92 4.35 -13.78 7.27
C PHE A 92 4.44 -15.22 7.71
N LYS A 93 4.51 -15.41 9.02
CA LYS A 93 4.34 -16.71 9.66
C LYS A 93 2.85 -16.91 9.95
N PRO A 94 2.42 -18.13 10.30
CA PRO A 94 0.99 -18.34 10.59
C PRO A 94 0.41 -17.33 11.58
N GLN A 95 1.16 -16.95 12.61
CA GLN A 95 0.66 -16.04 13.63
C GLN A 95 0.94 -14.58 13.34
N THR A 96 1.63 -14.25 12.25
CA THR A 96 1.88 -12.87 11.88
C THR A 96 0.62 -12.26 11.28
N VAL A 97 0.20 -11.12 11.78
CA VAL A 97 -1.05 -10.49 11.33
C VAL A 97 -0.83 -9.18 10.58
N SER A 98 0.36 -8.58 10.67
CA SER A 98 0.59 -7.30 10.01
C SER A 98 2.06 -6.95 9.91
N PHE A 99 2.36 -6.00 9.04
CA PHE A 99 3.64 -5.30 9.11
C PHE A 99 3.46 -3.86 8.64
N ASN A 100 4.42 -3.01 9.04
CA ASN A 100 4.39 -1.59 8.71
C ASN A 100 5.59 -1.23 7.86
N CYS A 101 5.37 -0.32 6.92
CA CYS A 101 6.43 0.28 6.12
C CYS A 101 6.33 1.80 6.26
N SER A 102 7.41 2.44 6.65
CA SER A 102 7.46 3.90 6.70
C SER A 102 7.97 4.45 5.38
N VAL A 103 7.21 5.36 4.82
CA VAL A 103 7.61 6.13 3.65
C VAL A 103 8.12 7.46 4.16
N THR A 104 9.40 7.74 3.95
CA THR A 104 10.02 8.99 4.39
C THR A 104 10.25 9.85 3.17
N ILE A 105 9.70 11.06 3.17
CA ILE A 105 9.80 12.00 2.07
C ILE A 105 10.73 13.13 2.48
N ASP A 106 11.72 13.41 1.64
CA ASP A 106 12.69 14.48 1.87
C ASP A 106 12.16 15.77 1.29
N GLY A 107 11.77 16.70 2.16
CA GLY A 107 11.20 17.98 1.75
C GLY A 107 12.16 18.86 0.97
N ALA A 108 13.45 18.80 1.31
CA ALA A 108 14.43 19.63 0.61
C ALA A 108 14.61 19.19 -0.84
N ILE A 109 14.71 17.87 -1.06
CA ILE A 109 14.83 17.34 -2.43
C ILE A 109 13.54 17.56 -3.19
N LEU A 110 12.41 17.34 -2.53
CA LEU A 110 11.10 17.55 -3.14
C LEU A 110 10.95 19.02 -3.62
N ALA A 111 11.41 19.95 -2.81
CA ALA A 111 11.30 21.37 -3.14
C ALA A 111 12.13 21.78 -4.37
N MET A 112 13.08 20.95 -4.77
CA MET A 112 13.89 21.22 -5.96
C MET A 112 13.16 20.85 -7.26
N SER A 113 12.04 20.16 -7.16
CA SER A 113 11.26 19.79 -8.34
C SER A 113 10.41 20.99 -8.80
N SER A 114 10.35 21.20 -10.11
CA SER A 114 9.67 22.35 -10.69
C SER A 114 8.14 22.30 -10.56
N LYS A 115 7.58 21.11 -10.34
CA LYS A 115 6.12 20.92 -10.30
C LYS A 115 5.56 20.71 -8.91
N VAL A 116 6.42 20.83 -7.93
CA VAL A 116 6.04 20.57 -6.55
C VAL A 116 5.08 21.65 -6.04
N GLY A 117 4.16 21.24 -5.16
CA GLY A 117 3.18 22.15 -4.57
C GLY A 117 1.84 22.12 -5.26
N GLU A 118 1.74 21.55 -6.45
CA GLU A 118 0.51 21.50 -7.23
C GLU A 118 -0.12 20.12 -7.27
N LYS A 119 0.31 19.21 -6.39
CA LYS A 119 -0.16 17.84 -6.35
C LYS A 119 0.06 17.10 -7.67
N ASN A 120 1.20 17.36 -8.31
CA ASN A 120 1.52 16.80 -9.62
C ASN A 120 2.32 15.51 -9.54
N TYR A 121 2.73 15.09 -8.36
CA TYR A 121 3.54 13.89 -8.16
C TYR A 121 2.87 12.94 -7.21
N ALA A 122 3.12 11.65 -7.41
CA ALA A 122 2.57 10.62 -6.55
C ALA A 122 3.52 9.44 -6.43
N ILE A 123 3.40 8.71 -5.32
CA ILE A 123 4.08 7.45 -5.11
C ILE A 123 3.01 6.37 -5.15
N PRO A 124 2.89 5.62 -6.25
CA PRO A 124 1.92 4.55 -6.36
C PRO A 124 2.52 3.26 -5.82
N ILE A 125 1.90 2.69 -4.80
CA ILE A 125 2.41 1.50 -4.14
C ILE A 125 1.35 0.42 -4.18
N LYS A 126 1.79 -0.81 -4.45
CA LYS A 126 0.94 -1.98 -4.54
C LYS A 126 1.48 -3.05 -3.62
N VAL A 127 0.58 -3.77 -2.96
CA VAL A 127 0.96 -4.93 -2.17
C VAL A 127 0.84 -6.19 -3.02
N VAL A 128 1.83 -7.07 -2.91
CA VAL A 128 1.91 -8.30 -3.68
C VAL A 128 2.18 -9.46 -2.73
N SER A 129 1.45 -10.55 -2.90
CA SER A 129 1.70 -11.78 -2.16
C SER A 129 2.38 -12.78 -3.09
N GLU A 130 3.45 -13.41 -2.60
CA GLU A 130 4.17 -14.43 -3.36
C GLU A 130 3.66 -15.84 -3.09
N ASN A 131 2.66 -15.98 -2.22
CA ASN A 131 2.05 -17.25 -1.92
C ASN A 131 0.61 -17.29 -2.46
N PRO A 132 0.28 -18.23 -3.38
CA PRO A 132 -1.08 -18.30 -3.92
C PRO A 132 -2.16 -18.54 -2.85
N GLY A 133 -1.80 -19.14 -1.73
CA GLY A 133 -2.73 -19.36 -0.62
C GLY A 133 -3.00 -18.13 0.22
N LEU A 134 -2.24 -17.07 0.01
CA LEU A 134 -2.38 -15.82 0.73
C LEU A 134 -2.67 -14.74 -0.32
N THR A 135 -3.95 -14.48 -0.56
CA THR A 135 -4.36 -13.59 -1.66
C THR A 135 -4.48 -12.15 -1.23
N VAL A 136 -4.44 -11.25 -2.19
CA VAL A 136 -4.56 -9.82 -1.94
C VAL A 136 -5.99 -9.38 -2.25
N GLN A 137 -6.57 -8.56 -1.36
CA GLN A 137 -7.86 -7.94 -1.63
C GLN A 137 -7.67 -6.85 -2.68
N GLU A 138 -8.23 -7.05 -3.87
CA GLU A 138 -7.97 -6.14 -4.98
C GLU A 138 -8.39 -4.71 -4.73
N ASP A 139 -9.51 -4.52 -4.05
CA ASP A 139 -10.04 -3.19 -3.77
C ASP A 139 -9.24 -2.45 -2.69
N LYS A 140 -8.32 -3.14 -2.02
CA LYS A 140 -7.46 -2.56 -0.98
C LYS A 140 -6.00 -2.94 -1.19
N SER A 141 -5.62 -3.12 -2.43
CA SER A 141 -4.27 -3.59 -2.78
C SER A 141 -3.30 -2.47 -3.11
N THR A 142 -3.78 -1.24 -3.24
CA THR A 142 -2.94 -0.13 -3.69
C THR A 142 -3.15 1.10 -2.82
N ILE A 143 -2.12 1.93 -2.78
CA ILE A 143 -2.18 3.23 -2.14
C ILE A 143 -1.44 4.23 -3.02
N LEU A 144 -2.00 5.42 -3.14
CA LEU A 144 -1.38 6.52 -3.88
C LEU A 144 -1.03 7.62 -2.89
N ILE A 145 0.25 7.86 -2.69
CA ILE A 145 0.73 8.88 -1.76
C ILE A 145 1.08 10.13 -2.55
N ILE A 146 0.41 11.22 -2.22
CA ILE A 146 0.62 12.50 -2.89
C ILE A 146 1.29 13.46 -1.92
N PRO A 147 2.58 13.79 -2.12
CA PRO A 147 3.25 14.76 -1.27
C PRO A 147 2.76 16.17 -1.59
N VAL A 148 2.45 16.92 -0.56
CA VAL A 148 2.03 18.32 -0.68
C VAL A 148 3.04 19.17 0.07
N LEU A 149 3.78 19.98 -0.67
CA LEU A 149 4.84 20.80 -0.08
C LEU A 149 4.24 22.04 0.57
N GLU A 150 4.63 22.27 1.80
CA GLU A 150 4.20 23.45 2.56
C GLU A 150 5.21 24.58 2.50
#